data_faac907ee57563c496e59f128138cb10
#
_entry.id   faac907ee57563c496e59f128138cb10
#
_cell.length_a   1.000
_cell.length_b   1.000
_cell.length_c   1.000
_cell.angle_alpha   90.00
_cell.angle_beta   90.00
_cell.angle_gamma   90.00
#
_symmetry.space_group_name_H-M   'P 1'
#
loop_
_entity.id
_entity.type
_entity.pdbx_description
1 polymer ?
#
loop_
_entity_poly.entity_id
_entity_poly.type
_entity_poly.pdbx_seq_one_letter_code
_entity_poly.pdbx_strand_id
1 'polypeptide(L)'
;MTSSIKDKFKLGDFYSKKILSEIINEPNLKLVREGLYYCKNSNSTFLFVDLVKVNKPERFRFNDKFQGEYFHWDSQTTQHINSPKIQEIINKEVEVFLFCREYPKVKSKTQPFIYCGILDYLEYDEKTSKPVHMIFQSLDYNDESFNDHLLNLYTWSPDKVGRESSDLKDMSGKVSDKRKKNYKKPTKTERKGLVTSRVGQGWYRREILNRWNNMCSVTNCELSKILISSHIVPWSESNDQEKLDVGNGILLSPNLDSLFDKHLISFEDNGDIIISKNLTTKDLQTLGIYRDMKLRKVYDDMKSYLKKHRSKFFEKN
;
A
#
# COMPACT_ATOMS: atom_id res chain seq x y z
N MET A 1 23.53 -10.79 -13.64
CA MET A 1 22.63 -10.14 -12.66
C MET A 1 21.19 -10.50 -13.02
N THR A 2 20.53 -11.34 -12.25
CA THR A 2 19.15 -11.76 -12.51
C THR A 2 18.21 -10.59 -12.18
N SER A 3 17.45 -10.10 -13.15
CA SER A 3 16.41 -9.09 -12.93
C SER A 3 15.40 -9.62 -11.92
N SER A 4 14.91 -8.74 -11.02
CA SER A 4 13.87 -9.13 -10.07
C SER A 4 12.63 -9.58 -10.84
N ILE A 5 11.95 -10.59 -10.33
CA ILE A 5 10.74 -11.10 -10.97
C ILE A 5 9.63 -10.02 -10.99
N LYS A 6 9.63 -9.11 -10.00
CA LYS A 6 8.71 -7.95 -9.95
C LYS A 6 8.78 -7.10 -11.22
N ASP A 7 9.98 -6.89 -11.75
CA ASP A 7 10.17 -6.05 -12.95
C ASP A 7 9.59 -6.69 -14.22
N LYS A 8 9.13 -7.93 -14.11
CA LYS A 8 8.50 -8.67 -15.20
C LYS A 8 7.00 -8.45 -15.31
N PHE A 9 6.39 -7.76 -14.35
CA PHE A 9 4.95 -7.50 -14.30
C PHE A 9 4.68 -6.01 -14.24
N LYS A 10 3.56 -5.62 -14.86
CA LYS A 10 3.06 -4.25 -14.79
C LYS A 10 1.76 -4.25 -14.00
N LEU A 11 1.69 -3.39 -13.01
CA LEU A 11 0.53 -3.24 -12.13
C LEU A 11 -0.73 -2.93 -12.96
N GLY A 12 -1.81 -3.66 -12.69
CA GLY A 12 -3.08 -3.52 -13.38
C GLY A 12 -3.17 -4.20 -14.76
N ASP A 13 -2.06 -4.77 -15.26
CA ASP A 13 -2.09 -5.53 -16.53
C ASP A 13 -2.64 -6.95 -16.33
N PHE A 14 -3.09 -7.55 -17.44
CA PHE A 14 -3.75 -8.83 -17.47
C PHE A 14 -2.81 -9.98 -17.82
N TYR A 15 -2.82 -11.02 -17.01
CA TYR A 15 -1.96 -12.20 -17.16
C TYR A 15 -2.76 -13.49 -17.08
N SER A 16 -2.51 -14.41 -18.02
CA SER A 16 -2.91 -15.80 -17.88
C SER A 16 -1.79 -16.60 -17.22
N LYS A 17 -2.12 -17.71 -16.54
CA LYS A 17 -1.10 -18.61 -15.98
C LYS A 17 -0.13 -19.13 -17.05
N LYS A 18 -0.59 -19.27 -18.31
CA LYS A 18 0.26 -19.63 -19.45
C LYS A 18 1.32 -18.56 -19.72
N ILE A 19 0.91 -17.29 -19.85
CA ILE A 19 1.84 -16.16 -20.09
C ILE A 19 2.79 -15.99 -18.92
N LEU A 20 2.27 -16.10 -17.66
CA LEU A 20 3.13 -16.04 -16.48
C LEU A 20 4.19 -17.16 -16.51
N SER A 21 3.81 -18.40 -16.83
CA SER A 21 4.74 -19.53 -16.92
C SER A 21 5.90 -19.28 -17.91
N GLU A 22 5.63 -18.56 -18.99
CA GLU A 22 6.61 -18.19 -20.01
C GLU A 22 7.50 -17.02 -19.55
N ILE A 23 6.89 -16.00 -18.90
CA ILE A 23 7.62 -14.82 -18.40
C ILE A 23 8.65 -15.20 -17.33
N ILE A 24 8.26 -16.09 -16.39
CA ILE A 24 9.11 -16.47 -15.25
C ILE A 24 9.93 -17.75 -15.52
N ASN A 25 9.76 -18.36 -16.69
CA ASN A 25 10.39 -19.62 -17.06
C ASN A 25 10.06 -20.78 -16.09
N GLU A 26 8.77 -20.90 -15.73
CA GLU A 26 8.24 -21.94 -14.83
C GLU A 26 7.12 -22.73 -15.52
N PRO A 27 7.46 -23.77 -16.29
CA PRO A 27 6.49 -24.52 -17.11
C PRO A 27 5.33 -25.12 -16.34
N ASN A 28 5.54 -25.46 -15.07
CA ASN A 28 4.52 -26.08 -14.22
C ASN A 28 3.42 -25.09 -13.79
N LEU A 29 3.69 -23.78 -13.79
CA LEU A 29 2.73 -22.75 -13.38
C LEU A 29 1.43 -22.83 -14.19
N LYS A 30 1.50 -23.11 -15.49
CA LYS A 30 0.33 -23.22 -16.38
C LYS A 30 -0.63 -24.35 -15.99
N LEU A 31 -0.14 -25.38 -15.28
CA LEU A 31 -0.90 -26.56 -14.85
C LEU A 31 -1.55 -26.38 -13.47
N VAL A 32 -1.15 -25.35 -12.73
CA VAL A 32 -1.61 -25.12 -11.36
C VAL A 32 -3.09 -24.77 -11.34
N ARG A 33 -3.88 -25.59 -10.66
CA ARG A 33 -5.31 -25.34 -10.40
C ARG A 33 -5.54 -24.59 -9.09
N GLU A 34 -4.58 -24.66 -8.20
CA GLU A 34 -4.61 -24.07 -6.85
C GLU A 34 -4.42 -22.55 -6.87
N GLY A 35 -4.83 -21.91 -5.76
CA GLY A 35 -4.69 -20.47 -5.58
C GLY A 35 -3.29 -20.01 -5.18
N LEU A 36 -2.34 -20.92 -4.91
CA LEU A 36 -0.98 -20.61 -4.50
C LEU A 36 0.03 -21.40 -5.32
N TYR A 37 1.08 -20.73 -5.79
CA TYR A 37 2.21 -21.35 -6.48
C TYR A 37 3.54 -20.81 -5.93
N TYR A 38 4.41 -21.70 -5.52
CA TYR A 38 5.76 -21.38 -5.08
C TYR A 38 6.76 -21.55 -6.23
N CYS A 39 7.48 -20.48 -6.55
CA CYS A 39 8.52 -20.44 -7.57
C CYS A 39 9.90 -20.48 -6.92
N LYS A 40 10.53 -21.67 -6.94
CA LYS A 40 11.86 -21.88 -6.32
C LYS A 40 12.94 -20.98 -6.93
N ASN A 41 12.92 -20.82 -8.27
CA ASN A 41 13.96 -20.12 -9.00
C ASN A 41 14.04 -18.61 -8.64
N SER A 42 12.95 -18.04 -8.12
CA SER A 42 12.87 -16.63 -7.73
C SER A 42 12.60 -16.40 -6.25
N ASN A 43 12.50 -17.48 -5.47
CA ASN A 43 12.10 -17.42 -4.06
C ASN A 43 10.84 -16.57 -3.85
N SER A 44 9.79 -16.88 -4.61
CA SER A 44 8.57 -16.09 -4.68
C SER A 44 7.34 -16.97 -4.61
N THR A 45 6.29 -16.46 -3.99
CA THR A 45 4.97 -17.08 -3.95
C THR A 45 3.97 -16.25 -4.74
N PHE A 46 3.20 -16.91 -5.60
CA PHE A 46 2.14 -16.29 -6.40
C PHE A 46 0.79 -16.68 -5.82
N LEU A 47 0.00 -15.70 -5.41
CA LEU A 47 -1.38 -15.88 -5.01
C LEU A 47 -2.31 -15.57 -6.20
N PHE A 48 -3.12 -16.56 -6.57
CA PHE A 48 -4.13 -16.46 -7.63
C PHE A 48 -5.52 -16.49 -7.00
N VAL A 49 -6.18 -15.34 -6.96
CA VAL A 49 -7.43 -15.17 -6.23
C VAL A 49 -8.59 -14.88 -7.16
N ASP A 50 -9.62 -15.71 -7.08
CA ASP A 50 -10.95 -15.46 -7.63
C ASP A 50 -11.78 -14.79 -6.53
N LEU A 51 -12.21 -13.54 -6.71
CA LEU A 51 -13.00 -12.85 -5.69
C LEU A 51 -14.42 -13.42 -5.61
N VAL A 52 -15.08 -13.62 -6.74
CA VAL A 52 -16.41 -14.21 -6.81
C VAL A 52 -16.32 -15.74 -6.81
N LYS A 53 -16.90 -16.38 -5.79
CA LYS A 53 -16.85 -17.83 -5.55
C LYS A 53 -18.23 -18.48 -5.49
N VAL A 54 -19.27 -17.83 -6.02
CA VAL A 54 -20.67 -18.30 -5.92
C VAL A 54 -20.89 -19.73 -6.44
N ASN A 55 -20.10 -20.16 -7.42
CA ASN A 55 -20.19 -21.50 -8.00
C ASN A 55 -19.34 -22.56 -7.27
N LYS A 56 -18.68 -22.21 -6.17
CA LYS A 56 -17.93 -23.16 -5.34
C LYS A 56 -18.79 -23.67 -4.19
N PRO A 57 -18.57 -24.90 -3.72
CA PRO A 57 -19.19 -25.37 -2.47
C PRO A 57 -18.92 -24.39 -1.34
N GLU A 58 -19.87 -24.24 -0.42
CA GLU A 58 -19.83 -23.23 0.65
C GLU A 58 -18.52 -23.25 1.43
N ARG A 59 -17.99 -24.43 1.75
CA ARG A 59 -16.69 -24.63 2.43
C ARG A 59 -15.46 -24.05 1.71
N PHE A 60 -15.61 -23.59 0.46
CA PHE A 60 -14.57 -22.97 -0.36
C PHE A 60 -14.92 -21.53 -0.75
N ARG A 61 -15.96 -20.93 -0.17
CA ARG A 61 -16.36 -19.54 -0.40
C ARG A 61 -15.68 -18.61 0.59
N PHE A 62 -14.36 -18.56 0.54
CA PHE A 62 -13.56 -17.66 1.36
C PHE A 62 -13.81 -16.19 0.94
N ASN A 63 -13.75 -15.28 1.91
CA ASN A 63 -13.98 -13.85 1.70
C ASN A 63 -12.68 -13.11 1.40
N ASP A 64 -11.91 -13.60 0.42
CA ASP A 64 -10.73 -12.87 -0.02
C ASP A 64 -11.14 -11.52 -0.60
N LYS A 65 -10.55 -10.43 -0.10
CA LYS A 65 -10.93 -9.07 -0.50
C LYS A 65 -9.86 -8.05 -0.12
N PHE A 66 -9.90 -6.91 -0.78
CA PHE A 66 -9.26 -5.70 -0.27
C PHE A 66 -10.14 -5.02 0.78
N GLN A 67 -9.50 -4.47 1.79
CA GLN A 67 -10.10 -3.55 2.76
C GLN A 67 -9.15 -2.37 2.92
N GLY A 68 -9.34 -1.34 2.07
CA GLY A 68 -8.32 -0.34 1.86
C GLY A 68 -7.03 -0.98 1.35
N GLU A 69 -5.91 -0.60 1.91
CA GLU A 69 -4.58 -1.12 1.55
C GLU A 69 -4.31 -2.56 2.04
N TYR A 70 -5.24 -3.17 2.81
CA TYR A 70 -5.09 -4.53 3.32
C TYR A 70 -5.76 -5.52 2.40
N PHE A 71 -5.10 -6.67 2.19
CA PHE A 71 -5.65 -7.80 1.48
C PHE A 71 -5.87 -8.96 2.43
N HIS A 72 -7.12 -9.36 2.58
CA HIS A 72 -7.55 -10.53 3.35
C HIS A 72 -7.52 -11.76 2.47
N TRP A 73 -6.87 -12.81 2.93
CA TRP A 73 -6.71 -14.04 2.17
C TRP A 73 -6.81 -15.27 3.08
N ASP A 74 -7.59 -16.24 2.62
CA ASP A 74 -7.67 -17.55 3.25
C ASP A 74 -6.79 -18.57 2.50
N SER A 75 -5.96 -19.29 3.24
CA SER A 75 -5.12 -20.34 2.68
C SER A 75 -5.97 -21.49 2.12
N GLN A 76 -5.34 -22.46 1.52
CA GLN A 76 -6.03 -23.69 1.09
C GLN A 76 -6.53 -24.48 2.31
N THR A 77 -7.67 -25.19 2.17
CA THR A 77 -8.28 -25.98 3.26
C THR A 77 -7.40 -27.09 3.81
N THR A 78 -6.34 -27.47 3.08
CA THR A 78 -5.33 -28.44 3.52
C THR A 78 -4.17 -27.83 4.27
N GLN A 79 -4.04 -26.51 4.21
CA GLN A 79 -2.94 -25.77 4.87
C GLN A 79 -3.34 -25.31 6.26
N HIS A 80 -2.39 -25.30 7.16
CA HIS A 80 -2.50 -24.78 8.51
C HIS A 80 -1.28 -23.91 8.83
N ILE A 81 -1.29 -23.24 9.97
CA ILE A 81 -0.25 -22.28 10.35
C ILE A 81 1.17 -22.86 10.25
N ASN A 82 1.38 -24.10 10.63
CA ASN A 82 2.69 -24.77 10.56
C ASN A 82 3.01 -25.40 9.19
N SER A 83 2.18 -25.16 8.16
CA SER A 83 2.49 -25.64 6.81
C SER A 83 3.73 -24.89 6.27
N PRO A 84 4.73 -25.60 5.67
CA PRO A 84 6.00 -24.97 5.27
C PRO A 84 5.82 -23.71 4.42
N LYS A 85 4.94 -23.76 3.42
CA LYS A 85 4.66 -22.59 2.54
C LYS A 85 4.00 -21.41 3.26
N ILE A 86 3.24 -21.67 4.32
CA ILE A 86 2.64 -20.63 5.17
C ILE A 86 3.73 -20.01 6.06
N GLN A 87 4.61 -20.83 6.63
CA GLN A 87 5.73 -20.37 7.44
C GLN A 87 6.72 -19.53 6.64
N GLU A 88 7.03 -19.90 5.40
CA GLU A 88 7.87 -19.10 4.49
C GLU A 88 7.30 -17.69 4.26
N ILE A 89 5.96 -17.56 4.17
CA ILE A 89 5.28 -16.27 4.04
C ILE A 89 5.36 -15.49 5.37
N ILE A 90 5.05 -16.13 6.49
CA ILE A 90 5.06 -15.50 7.83
C ILE A 90 6.46 -14.99 8.18
N ASN A 91 7.48 -15.79 7.92
CA ASN A 91 8.87 -15.44 8.17
C ASN A 91 9.45 -14.46 7.13
N LYS A 92 8.65 -14.05 6.15
CA LYS A 92 9.07 -13.17 5.05
C LYS A 92 10.27 -13.70 4.25
N GLU A 93 10.37 -15.02 4.17
CA GLU A 93 11.44 -15.70 3.41
C GLU A 93 11.19 -15.62 1.91
N VAL A 94 9.96 -15.36 1.47
CA VAL A 94 9.53 -15.27 0.08
C VAL A 94 8.87 -13.93 -0.24
N GLU A 95 9.02 -13.47 -1.49
CA GLU A 95 8.19 -12.34 -2.01
C GLU A 95 6.81 -12.89 -2.42
N VAL A 96 5.73 -12.23 -1.98
CA VAL A 96 4.36 -12.65 -2.29
C VAL A 96 3.77 -11.73 -3.38
N PHE A 97 3.37 -12.31 -4.51
CA PHE A 97 2.79 -11.60 -5.66
C PHE A 97 1.31 -11.89 -5.75
N LEU A 98 0.48 -10.85 -5.83
CA LEU A 98 -0.96 -10.97 -5.91
C LEU A 98 -1.47 -10.84 -7.34
N PHE A 99 -2.24 -11.82 -7.76
CA PHE A 99 -2.97 -11.86 -9.02
C PHE A 99 -4.44 -12.14 -8.74
N CYS A 100 -5.29 -11.13 -8.95
CA CYS A 100 -6.72 -11.23 -8.70
C CYS A 100 -7.53 -11.15 -9.98
N ARG A 101 -8.73 -11.73 -9.96
CA ARG A 101 -9.80 -11.47 -10.92
C ARG A 101 -11.14 -11.54 -10.22
N GLU A 102 -12.10 -10.78 -10.70
CA GLU A 102 -13.45 -10.80 -10.14
C GLU A 102 -14.11 -12.16 -10.41
N TYR A 103 -14.19 -12.59 -11.67
CA TYR A 103 -14.81 -13.84 -12.08
C TYR A 103 -13.81 -14.79 -12.77
N PRO A 104 -13.83 -16.10 -12.46
CA PRO A 104 -12.97 -17.06 -13.16
C PRO A 104 -13.36 -17.28 -14.61
N LYS A 105 -14.67 -17.14 -14.95
CA LYS A 105 -15.21 -17.29 -16.30
C LYS A 105 -16.30 -16.24 -16.55
N VAL A 106 -16.34 -15.73 -17.79
CA VAL A 106 -17.40 -14.89 -18.31
C VAL A 106 -17.80 -15.46 -19.67
N LYS A 107 -19.11 -15.72 -19.89
CA LYS A 107 -19.63 -16.36 -21.13
C LYS A 107 -18.79 -17.60 -21.52
N SER A 108 -18.57 -18.48 -20.56
CA SER A 108 -17.76 -19.72 -20.70
C SER A 108 -16.27 -19.54 -20.99
N LYS A 109 -15.77 -18.32 -21.18
CA LYS A 109 -14.36 -18.02 -21.42
C LYS A 109 -13.63 -17.75 -20.11
N THR A 110 -12.48 -18.40 -19.92
CA THR A 110 -11.61 -18.17 -18.76
C THR A 110 -11.05 -16.75 -18.81
N GLN A 111 -11.22 -16.02 -17.71
CA GLN A 111 -10.72 -14.64 -17.58
C GLN A 111 -9.26 -14.64 -17.12
N PRO A 112 -8.43 -13.70 -17.59
CA PRO A 112 -7.08 -13.49 -17.08
C PRO A 112 -7.11 -12.90 -15.66
N PHE A 113 -5.99 -13.00 -14.95
CA PHE A 113 -5.78 -12.33 -13.68
C PHE A 113 -5.20 -10.93 -13.92
N ILE A 114 -5.50 -10.02 -13.03
CA ILE A 114 -4.90 -8.68 -12.96
C ILE A 114 -3.78 -8.76 -11.93
N TYR A 115 -2.60 -8.27 -12.30
CA TYR A 115 -1.50 -8.14 -11.34
C TYR A 115 -1.79 -6.97 -10.39
N CYS A 116 -1.90 -7.27 -9.10
CA CYS A 116 -2.25 -6.32 -8.03
C CYS A 116 -1.05 -5.89 -7.19
N GLY A 117 0.16 -6.31 -7.55
CA GLY A 117 1.36 -5.89 -6.85
C GLY A 117 1.90 -6.93 -5.87
N ILE A 118 2.74 -6.46 -4.95
CA ILE A 118 3.37 -7.26 -3.90
C ILE A 118 2.58 -7.12 -2.61
N LEU A 119 2.49 -8.24 -1.90
CA LEU A 119 1.92 -8.31 -0.56
C LEU A 119 3.03 -8.47 0.47
N ASP A 120 2.95 -7.72 1.57
CA ASP A 120 3.75 -7.93 2.77
C ASP A 120 2.86 -8.52 3.87
N TYR A 121 3.29 -9.65 4.42
CA TYR A 121 2.56 -10.32 5.49
C TYR A 121 2.53 -9.45 6.76
N LEU A 122 1.35 -9.31 7.37
CA LEU A 122 1.14 -8.59 8.62
C LEU A 122 0.83 -9.54 9.77
N GLU A 123 -0.29 -10.24 9.67
CA GLU A 123 -0.80 -11.10 10.74
C GLU A 123 -1.70 -12.21 10.20
N TYR A 124 -2.03 -13.16 11.05
CA TYR A 124 -3.07 -14.16 10.81
C TYR A 124 -4.08 -14.19 11.97
N ASP A 125 -5.29 -14.63 11.69
CA ASP A 125 -6.30 -14.81 12.72
C ASP A 125 -6.06 -16.14 13.46
N GLU A 126 -5.63 -16.05 14.72
CA GLU A 126 -5.35 -17.22 15.59
C GLU A 126 -6.54 -18.14 15.80
N LYS A 127 -7.77 -17.65 15.59
CA LYS A 127 -8.99 -18.44 15.68
C LYS A 127 -9.19 -19.34 14.46
N THR A 128 -8.46 -19.11 13.38
CA THR A 128 -8.53 -19.91 12.15
C THR A 128 -7.41 -20.94 12.11
N SER A 129 -7.72 -22.19 11.76
CA SER A 129 -6.73 -23.27 11.72
C SER A 129 -6.60 -23.94 10.36
N LYS A 130 -7.71 -24.17 9.67
CA LYS A 130 -7.81 -24.81 8.33
C LYS A 130 -9.08 -24.33 7.62
N PRO A 131 -8.99 -23.37 6.71
CA PRO A 131 -7.80 -22.61 6.29
C PRO A 131 -7.30 -21.63 7.35
N VAL A 132 -6.08 -21.12 7.15
CA VAL A 132 -5.55 -20.00 7.93
C VAL A 132 -5.98 -18.71 7.24
N HIS A 133 -6.62 -17.81 7.98
CA HIS A 133 -6.91 -16.46 7.52
C HIS A 133 -5.71 -15.57 7.75
N MET A 134 -5.20 -14.96 6.69
CA MET A 134 -4.01 -14.10 6.71
C MET A 134 -4.34 -12.71 6.19
N ILE A 135 -3.73 -11.71 6.81
CA ILE A 135 -3.85 -10.31 6.43
C ILE A 135 -2.50 -9.82 5.90
N PHE A 136 -2.54 -9.22 4.75
CA PHE A 136 -1.39 -8.64 4.08
C PHE A 136 -1.58 -7.15 3.87
N GLN A 137 -0.50 -6.41 3.87
CA GLN A 137 -0.48 -5.08 3.28
C GLN A 137 -0.15 -5.18 1.80
N SER A 138 -0.95 -4.55 0.96
CA SER A 138 -0.69 -4.41 -0.47
C SER A 138 0.23 -3.21 -0.71
N LEU A 139 1.49 -3.49 -1.07
CA LEU A 139 2.54 -2.47 -1.16
C LEU A 139 2.38 -1.52 -2.37
N ASP A 140 1.64 -1.97 -3.37
CA ASP A 140 1.38 -1.22 -4.60
C ASP A 140 -0.09 -0.69 -4.65
N TYR A 141 -0.83 -0.77 -3.51
CA TYR A 141 -2.19 -0.24 -3.41
C TYR A 141 -2.22 1.27 -3.64
N ASN A 142 -3.16 1.71 -4.47
CA ASN A 142 -3.41 3.12 -4.71
C ASN A 142 -4.90 3.31 -5.02
N ASP A 143 -5.64 3.92 -4.09
CA ASP A 143 -7.07 4.21 -4.22
C ASP A 143 -7.37 5.35 -5.21
N GLU A 144 -6.35 6.11 -5.62
CA GLU A 144 -6.41 7.12 -6.69
C GLU A 144 -5.87 6.60 -8.05
N SER A 145 -5.73 5.28 -8.19
CA SER A 145 -5.24 4.67 -9.42
C SER A 145 -6.13 5.05 -10.61
N PHE A 146 -5.52 5.45 -11.72
CA PHE A 146 -6.23 5.65 -13.00
C PHE A 146 -6.57 4.32 -13.70
N ASN A 147 -6.27 3.18 -13.09
CA ASN A 147 -6.58 1.87 -13.63
C ASN A 147 -7.92 1.36 -13.07
N ASP A 148 -8.99 1.50 -13.85
CA ASP A 148 -10.33 1.09 -13.48
C ASP A 148 -10.43 -0.39 -13.06
N HIS A 149 -9.57 -1.24 -13.60
CA HIS A 149 -9.58 -2.66 -13.27
C HIS A 149 -9.04 -2.92 -11.87
N LEU A 150 -8.01 -2.18 -11.44
CA LEU A 150 -7.52 -2.22 -10.07
C LEU A 150 -8.54 -1.64 -9.10
N LEU A 151 -9.11 -0.46 -9.43
CA LEU A 151 -10.13 0.16 -8.59
C LEU A 151 -11.34 -0.75 -8.38
N ASN A 152 -11.79 -1.46 -9.41
CA ASN A 152 -12.87 -2.44 -9.30
C ASN A 152 -12.53 -3.58 -8.33
N LEU A 153 -11.28 -4.05 -8.31
CA LEU A 153 -10.84 -5.08 -7.36
C LEU A 153 -10.71 -4.51 -5.93
N TYR A 154 -10.18 -3.30 -5.78
CA TYR A 154 -10.01 -2.64 -4.49
C TYR A 154 -11.34 -2.32 -3.79
N THR A 155 -12.38 -2.01 -4.58
CA THR A 155 -13.73 -1.68 -4.08
C THR A 155 -14.69 -2.86 -4.09
N TRP A 156 -14.23 -4.04 -4.51
CA TRP A 156 -15.07 -5.24 -4.54
C TRP A 156 -15.46 -5.66 -3.12
N SER A 157 -16.73 -6.06 -2.95
CA SER A 157 -17.26 -6.59 -1.69
C SER A 157 -18.21 -7.76 -1.97
N PRO A 158 -18.25 -8.80 -1.14
CA PRO A 158 -19.20 -9.92 -1.26
C PRO A 158 -20.66 -9.46 -1.29
N ASP A 159 -20.97 -8.37 -0.58
CA ASP A 159 -22.34 -7.82 -0.49
C ASP A 159 -22.77 -7.07 -1.77
N LYS A 160 -21.82 -6.76 -2.66
CA LYS A 160 -22.09 -6.13 -3.96
C LYS A 160 -22.33 -7.15 -5.08
N VAL A 161 -22.53 -8.42 -4.77
CA VAL A 161 -22.81 -9.47 -5.74
C VAL A 161 -24.24 -9.31 -6.27
N GLY A 162 -24.41 -8.47 -7.27
CA GLY A 162 -25.68 -8.17 -7.91
C GLY A 162 -25.53 -7.74 -9.36
N ARG A 163 -24.33 -7.85 -9.95
CA ARG A 163 -24.19 -7.65 -11.39
C ARG A 163 -24.76 -8.87 -12.12
N GLU A 164 -25.80 -8.63 -12.92
CA GLU A 164 -26.29 -9.66 -13.82
C GLU A 164 -25.17 -10.11 -14.75
N SER A 165 -25.14 -11.39 -15.12
CA SER A 165 -24.09 -11.93 -16.00
C SER A 165 -24.03 -11.27 -17.38
N SER A 166 -25.07 -10.52 -17.77
CA SER A 166 -25.17 -9.69 -18.98
C SER A 166 -24.19 -8.51 -18.97
N ASP A 167 -23.92 -7.94 -17.79
CA ASP A 167 -23.11 -6.73 -17.64
C ASP A 167 -21.61 -7.01 -17.52
N LEU A 168 -21.23 -8.28 -17.43
CA LEU A 168 -19.85 -8.68 -17.28
C LEU A 168 -19.09 -8.59 -18.60
N LYS A 169 -18.06 -7.75 -18.63
CA LYS A 169 -17.15 -7.62 -19.78
C LYS A 169 -16.22 -8.82 -19.88
N ASP A 170 -16.20 -9.48 -21.05
CA ASP A 170 -15.22 -10.52 -21.35
C ASP A 170 -13.83 -9.89 -21.58
N MET A 171 -12.90 -10.20 -20.68
CA MET A 171 -11.52 -9.72 -20.70
C MET A 171 -10.54 -10.77 -21.21
N SER A 172 -11.00 -11.92 -21.70
CA SER A 172 -10.14 -13.03 -22.13
C SER A 172 -9.15 -12.69 -23.22
N GLY A 173 -9.44 -11.66 -24.07
CA GLY A 173 -8.53 -11.16 -25.09
C GLY A 173 -7.52 -10.10 -24.59
N LYS A 174 -7.64 -9.61 -23.35
CA LYS A 174 -6.77 -8.59 -22.77
C LYS A 174 -5.66 -9.20 -21.93
N VAL A 175 -4.72 -9.89 -22.58
CA VAL A 175 -3.56 -10.46 -21.89
C VAL A 175 -2.34 -9.62 -22.24
N SER A 176 -1.54 -9.24 -21.25
CA SER A 176 -0.33 -8.45 -21.42
C SER A 176 0.63 -9.10 -22.43
N ASP A 177 1.17 -8.29 -23.35
CA ASP A 177 2.19 -8.73 -24.27
C ASP A 177 3.54 -8.87 -23.54
N LYS A 178 4.36 -9.83 -23.96
CA LYS A 178 5.66 -10.15 -23.33
C LYS A 178 6.70 -9.04 -23.38
N ARG A 179 6.45 -7.95 -24.09
CA ARG A 179 7.43 -6.89 -24.34
C ARG A 179 7.54 -5.88 -23.22
N LYS A 180 8.77 -5.60 -22.79
CA LYS A 180 9.07 -4.73 -21.66
C LYS A 180 10.00 -3.58 -21.97
N LYS A 181 9.78 -2.47 -21.25
CA LYS A 181 10.74 -1.38 -21.10
C LYS A 181 11.63 -1.62 -19.89
N ASN A 182 12.96 -1.47 -20.06
CA ASN A 182 13.95 -1.61 -19.00
C ASN A 182 13.81 -0.50 -17.96
N TYR A 183 13.59 -0.88 -16.69
CA TYR A 183 13.74 0.00 -15.54
C TYR A 183 15.06 -0.27 -14.82
N LYS A 184 15.76 0.79 -14.37
CA LYS A 184 16.94 0.67 -13.51
C LYS A 184 16.54 0.13 -12.14
N LYS A 185 17.24 -0.91 -11.70
CA LYS A 185 16.93 -1.74 -10.55
C LYS A 185 17.55 -1.17 -9.27
N PRO A 186 16.79 -0.96 -8.18
CA PRO A 186 17.34 -0.75 -6.85
C PRO A 186 18.08 -2.01 -6.34
N THR A 187 19.12 -1.82 -5.54
CA THR A 187 19.86 -2.93 -4.88
C THR A 187 18.99 -3.68 -3.87
N LYS A 188 19.42 -4.88 -3.43
CA LYS A 188 18.66 -5.70 -2.46
C LYS A 188 18.43 -4.98 -1.13
N THR A 189 19.39 -4.17 -0.69
CA THR A 189 19.33 -3.36 0.54
C THR A 189 18.36 -2.19 0.39
N GLU A 190 18.42 -1.49 -0.75
CA GLU A 190 17.48 -0.40 -1.07
C GLU A 190 16.04 -0.89 -1.20
N ARG A 191 15.82 -2.11 -1.73
CA ARG A 191 14.48 -2.72 -1.81
C ARG A 191 13.91 -3.08 -0.45
N LYS A 192 14.72 -3.65 0.44
CA LYS A 192 14.29 -3.98 1.81
C LYS A 192 13.95 -2.69 2.59
N GLY A 193 14.75 -1.65 2.44
CA GLY A 193 14.48 -0.33 3.00
C GLY A 193 13.21 0.31 2.43
N LEU A 194 12.99 0.23 1.10
CA LEU A 194 11.78 0.75 0.44
C LEU A 194 10.52 -0.01 0.85
N VAL A 195 10.58 -1.33 0.96
CA VAL A 195 9.45 -2.16 1.42
C VAL A 195 9.13 -1.84 2.87
N THR A 196 10.12 -1.84 3.76
CA THR A 196 9.92 -1.47 5.18
C THR A 196 9.42 -0.03 5.32
N SER A 197 9.93 0.89 4.51
CA SER A 197 9.51 2.28 4.47
C SER A 197 8.03 2.43 4.05
N ARG A 198 7.57 1.74 3.01
CA ARG A 198 6.18 1.81 2.52
C ARG A 198 5.19 1.19 3.50
N VAL A 199 5.52 0.05 4.07
CA VAL A 199 4.70 -0.59 5.11
C VAL A 199 4.53 0.33 6.31
N GLY A 200 5.64 0.88 6.80
CA GLY A 200 5.62 1.84 7.91
C GLY A 200 4.85 3.12 7.59
N GLN A 201 4.94 3.62 6.34
CA GLN A 201 4.25 4.83 5.93
C GLN A 201 2.72 4.70 5.93
N GLY A 202 2.16 3.56 5.50
CA GLY A 202 0.71 3.32 5.53
C GLY A 202 0.17 3.29 6.96
N TRP A 203 0.82 2.53 7.85
CA TRP A 203 0.48 2.51 9.28
C TRP A 203 0.65 3.89 9.91
N TYR A 204 1.79 4.53 9.69
CA TYR A 204 2.13 5.85 10.21
C TYR A 204 1.09 6.90 9.81
N ARG A 205 0.71 6.94 8.51
CA ARG A 205 -0.33 7.84 8.02
C ARG A 205 -1.66 7.66 8.77
N ARG A 206 -2.08 6.42 8.98
CA ARG A 206 -3.32 6.11 9.69
C ARG A 206 -3.27 6.60 11.14
N GLU A 207 -2.16 6.34 11.83
CA GLU A 207 -1.98 6.80 13.22
C GLU A 207 -1.95 8.33 13.31
N ILE A 208 -1.30 9.01 12.34
CA ILE A 208 -1.32 10.48 12.29
C ILE A 208 -2.72 11.02 12.00
N LEU A 209 -3.46 10.42 11.07
CA LEU A 209 -4.86 10.77 10.80
C LEU A 209 -5.72 10.62 12.06
N ASN A 210 -5.60 9.49 12.77
CA ASN A 210 -6.32 9.23 14.01
C ASN A 210 -5.94 10.24 15.11
N ARG A 211 -4.65 10.49 15.29
CA ARG A 211 -4.12 11.44 16.29
C ARG A 211 -4.69 12.85 16.11
N TRP A 212 -4.86 13.27 14.86
CA TRP A 212 -5.36 14.58 14.50
C TRP A 212 -6.85 14.61 14.13
N ASN A 213 -7.60 13.52 14.44
CA ASN A 213 -9.03 13.38 14.15
C ASN A 213 -9.39 13.64 12.69
N ASN A 214 -8.55 13.18 11.76
CA ASN A 214 -8.69 13.37 10.32
C ASN A 214 -8.78 14.84 9.86
N MET A 215 -8.25 15.77 10.64
CA MET A 215 -8.28 17.21 10.35
C MET A 215 -6.86 17.78 10.38
N CYS A 216 -6.57 18.72 9.47
CA CYS A 216 -5.32 19.46 9.48
C CYS A 216 -5.03 20.03 10.89
N SER A 217 -3.80 19.89 11.36
CA SER A 217 -3.39 20.33 12.70
C SER A 217 -3.42 21.85 12.89
N VAL A 218 -3.57 22.63 11.81
CA VAL A 218 -3.59 24.09 11.82
C VAL A 218 -4.92 24.65 11.30
N THR A 219 -5.33 24.25 10.07
CA THR A 219 -6.44 24.90 9.36
C THR A 219 -7.81 24.30 9.64
N ASN A 220 -7.90 23.22 10.40
CA ASN A 220 -9.13 22.42 10.59
C ASN A 220 -9.73 21.84 9.29
N CYS A 221 -8.96 21.79 8.19
CA CYS A 221 -9.42 21.15 6.96
C CYS A 221 -9.70 19.66 7.21
N GLU A 222 -10.92 19.21 6.93
CA GLU A 222 -11.39 17.83 7.13
C GLU A 222 -11.26 16.97 5.87
N LEU A 223 -10.81 17.54 4.75
CA LEU A 223 -10.63 16.80 3.51
C LEU A 223 -9.39 15.90 3.59
N SER A 224 -9.51 14.80 4.33
CA SER A 224 -8.40 13.88 4.66
C SER A 224 -7.63 13.37 3.44
N LYS A 225 -8.27 13.33 2.26
CA LYS A 225 -7.65 12.90 1.00
C LYS A 225 -6.48 13.79 0.56
N ILE A 226 -6.52 15.10 0.87
CA ILE A 226 -5.45 16.03 0.52
C ILE A 226 -4.48 16.27 1.68
N LEU A 227 -4.80 15.83 2.90
CA LEU A 227 -3.93 16.03 4.05
C LEU A 227 -2.69 15.13 3.97
N ILE A 228 -1.55 15.69 4.36
CA ILE A 228 -0.25 15.03 4.33
C ILE A 228 0.18 14.72 5.76
N SER A 229 0.52 13.46 6.00
CA SER A 229 1.12 13.02 7.26
C SER A 229 2.62 13.25 7.22
N SER A 230 3.00 14.46 7.57
CA SER A 230 4.38 14.94 7.50
C SER A 230 5.21 14.48 8.69
N HIS A 231 6.48 14.15 8.48
CA HIS A 231 7.42 13.95 9.56
C HIS A 231 7.97 15.32 10.03
N ILE A 232 7.99 15.55 11.34
CA ILE A 232 8.56 16.76 11.92
C ILE A 232 10.08 16.78 11.71
N VAL A 233 10.76 15.68 12.01
CA VAL A 233 12.14 15.44 11.59
C VAL A 233 12.12 14.59 10.34
N PRO A 234 12.71 15.06 9.22
CA PRO A 234 12.62 14.37 7.94
C PRO A 234 13.00 12.89 8.01
N TRP A 235 12.33 12.05 7.22
CA TRP A 235 12.58 10.61 7.14
C TRP A 235 14.06 10.26 6.93
N SER A 236 14.75 11.01 6.08
CA SER A 236 16.18 10.82 5.78
C SER A 236 17.11 11.05 6.98
N GLU A 237 16.64 11.75 7.99
CA GLU A 237 17.40 12.12 9.18
C GLU A 237 16.93 11.37 10.43
N SER A 238 15.84 10.62 10.32
CA SER A 238 15.25 9.84 11.39
C SER A 238 15.84 8.44 11.42
N ASN A 239 16.09 7.91 12.61
CA ASN A 239 16.39 6.49 12.81
C ASN A 239 15.12 5.64 12.63
N ASP A 240 15.23 4.31 12.65
CA ASP A 240 14.10 3.41 12.36
C ASP A 240 12.97 3.49 13.40
N GLN A 241 13.26 3.87 14.65
CA GLN A 241 12.24 4.13 15.66
C GLN A 241 11.54 5.47 15.42
N GLU A 242 12.30 6.53 15.16
CA GLU A 242 11.77 7.87 14.88
C GLU A 242 10.91 7.93 13.61
N LYS A 243 11.20 7.08 12.62
CA LYS A 243 10.40 6.97 11.38
C LYS A 243 8.97 6.48 11.60
N LEU A 244 8.76 5.67 12.63
CA LEU A 244 7.46 5.10 12.97
C LEU A 244 6.86 5.75 14.22
N ASP A 245 7.57 6.68 14.85
CA ASP A 245 7.09 7.38 16.03
C ASP A 245 6.00 8.40 15.65
N VAL A 246 4.80 8.19 16.16
CA VAL A 246 3.66 9.09 15.97
C VAL A 246 3.91 10.48 16.57
N GLY A 247 4.80 10.57 17.58
CA GLY A 247 5.31 11.84 18.10
C GLY A 247 6.09 12.66 17.08
N ASN A 248 6.76 11.99 16.12
CA ASN A 248 7.45 12.63 14.99
C ASN A 248 6.50 12.99 13.84
N GLY A 249 5.19 13.12 14.09
CA GLY A 249 4.21 13.30 13.04
C GLY A 249 3.26 14.46 13.23
N ILE A 250 2.95 15.13 12.13
CA ILE A 250 2.01 16.24 12.05
C ILE A 250 1.15 16.10 10.79
N LEU A 251 -0.14 16.44 10.88
CA LEU A 251 -1.09 16.36 9.76
C LEU A 251 -1.33 17.74 9.17
N LEU A 252 -0.87 17.99 7.97
CA LEU A 252 -0.88 19.31 7.35
C LEU A 252 -1.65 19.34 6.02
N SER A 253 -2.19 20.50 5.67
CA SER A 253 -2.62 20.80 4.29
C SER A 253 -1.39 20.93 3.36
N PRO A 254 -1.52 20.69 2.04
CA PRO A 254 -0.38 20.66 1.11
C PRO A 254 0.51 21.90 1.12
N ASN A 255 -0.09 23.08 1.23
CA ASN A 255 0.64 24.35 1.32
C ASN A 255 1.47 24.47 2.61
N LEU A 256 0.88 24.10 3.76
CA LEU A 256 1.58 24.11 5.04
C LEU A 256 2.68 23.05 5.09
N ASP A 257 2.41 21.85 4.59
CA ASP A 257 3.38 20.75 4.48
C ASP A 257 4.60 21.16 3.66
N SER A 258 4.37 21.73 2.47
CA SER A 258 5.45 22.17 1.60
C SER A 258 6.33 23.26 2.22
N LEU A 259 5.73 24.18 3.00
CA LEU A 259 6.49 25.22 3.70
C LEU A 259 7.25 24.66 4.91
N PHE A 260 6.63 23.73 5.63
CA PHE A 260 7.21 23.07 6.80
C PHE A 260 8.42 22.23 6.41
N ASP A 261 8.30 21.36 5.43
CA ASP A 261 9.40 20.53 4.91
C ASP A 261 10.63 21.36 4.44
N LYS A 262 10.37 22.55 3.91
CA LYS A 262 11.42 23.48 3.46
C LYS A 262 11.97 24.37 4.57
N HIS A 263 11.49 24.20 5.80
CA HIS A 263 11.81 25.07 6.94
C HIS A 263 11.50 26.56 6.68
N LEU A 264 10.47 26.86 5.88
CA LEU A 264 9.97 28.22 5.69
C LEU A 264 8.93 28.59 6.76
N ILE A 265 8.36 27.60 7.42
CA ILE A 265 7.58 27.75 8.65
C ILE A 265 8.03 26.71 9.69
N SER A 266 7.75 27.00 10.95
CA SER A 266 7.89 26.08 12.06
C SER A 266 6.83 26.40 13.13
N PHE A 267 6.85 25.70 14.28
CA PHE A 267 5.92 25.95 15.37
C PHE A 267 6.66 26.00 16.72
N GLU A 268 6.22 26.90 17.60
CA GLU A 268 6.69 26.97 18.98
C GLU A 268 6.09 25.84 19.85
N ASP A 269 6.61 25.69 21.07
CA ASP A 269 6.08 24.68 22.01
C ASP A 269 4.68 25.00 22.52
N ASN A 270 4.22 26.23 22.40
CA ASN A 270 2.84 26.66 22.64
C ASN A 270 1.94 26.51 21.41
N GLY A 271 2.50 26.10 20.27
CA GLY A 271 1.83 25.88 19.01
C GLY A 271 1.82 27.04 18.03
N ASP A 272 2.28 28.24 18.42
CA ASP A 272 2.28 29.42 17.55
C ASP A 272 3.19 29.19 16.33
N ILE A 273 2.75 29.66 15.15
CA ILE A 273 3.52 29.52 13.91
C ILE A 273 4.73 30.47 13.92
N ILE A 274 5.87 29.96 13.47
CA ILE A 274 7.06 30.75 13.17
C ILE A 274 7.19 30.83 11.65
N ILE A 275 7.36 32.02 11.11
CA ILE A 275 7.41 32.26 9.67
C ILE A 275 8.76 32.85 9.29
N SER A 276 9.38 32.27 8.26
CA SER A 276 10.66 32.73 7.70
C SER A 276 10.56 34.19 7.19
N LYS A 277 11.64 34.93 7.37
CA LYS A 277 11.82 36.27 6.77
C LYS A 277 11.90 36.22 5.23
N ASN A 278 12.19 35.06 4.67
CA ASN A 278 12.28 34.84 3.23
C ASN A 278 10.90 34.79 2.54
N LEU A 279 9.79 34.70 3.31
CA LEU A 279 8.42 34.75 2.77
C LEU A 279 7.92 36.22 2.79
N THR A 280 7.55 36.69 1.62
CA THR A 280 6.96 38.03 1.48
C THR A 280 5.48 38.02 1.93
N THR A 281 4.93 39.19 2.22
CA THR A 281 3.50 39.34 2.53
C THR A 281 2.62 38.79 1.40
N LYS A 282 3.04 38.96 0.15
CA LYS A 282 2.34 38.43 -1.03
C LYS A 282 2.34 36.90 -1.05
N ASP A 283 3.48 36.29 -0.72
CA ASP A 283 3.58 34.82 -0.65
C ASP A 283 2.63 34.27 0.42
N LEU A 284 2.63 34.86 1.60
CA LEU A 284 1.77 34.50 2.71
C LEU A 284 0.28 34.58 2.32
N GLN A 285 -0.14 35.68 1.71
CA GLN A 285 -1.52 35.88 1.24
C GLN A 285 -1.89 34.86 0.17
N THR A 286 -1.02 34.63 -0.81
CA THR A 286 -1.26 33.69 -1.92
C THR A 286 -1.41 32.25 -1.42
N LEU A 287 -0.62 31.87 -0.41
CA LEU A 287 -0.63 30.53 0.18
C LEU A 287 -1.65 30.37 1.31
N GLY A 288 -2.37 31.44 1.66
CA GLY A 288 -3.35 31.42 2.76
C GLY A 288 -2.70 31.18 4.12
N ILE A 289 -1.50 31.76 4.35
CA ILE A 289 -0.77 31.65 5.61
C ILE A 289 -0.91 32.96 6.40
N TYR A 290 -1.30 32.84 7.66
CA TYR A 290 -1.51 33.96 8.55
C TYR A 290 -0.61 33.87 9.77
N ARG A 291 -0.19 35.03 10.33
CA ARG A 291 0.74 35.10 11.46
C ARG A 291 0.14 34.64 12.81
N ASP A 292 -1.17 34.58 12.88
CA ASP A 292 -1.94 34.12 14.03
C ASP A 292 -2.30 32.63 13.96
N MET A 293 -1.83 31.92 12.92
CA MET A 293 -2.02 30.46 12.82
C MET A 293 -1.33 29.73 13.96
N LYS A 294 -1.96 28.65 14.40
CA LYS A 294 -1.50 27.90 15.55
C LYS A 294 -1.83 26.41 15.38
N LEU A 295 -0.97 25.54 15.90
CA LEU A 295 -1.32 24.14 16.09
C LEU A 295 -2.50 24.02 17.04
N ARG A 296 -3.52 23.28 16.66
CA ARG A 296 -4.70 23.00 17.49
C ARG A 296 -4.33 22.35 18.82
N LYS A 297 -3.26 21.57 18.83
CA LYS A 297 -2.72 20.89 20.00
C LYS A 297 -1.23 20.63 19.84
N VAL A 298 -0.46 20.82 20.88
CA VAL A 298 0.92 20.37 20.98
C VAL A 298 0.95 19.22 21.98
N TYR A 299 1.32 18.04 21.51
CA TYR A 299 1.48 16.87 22.37
C TYR A 299 2.91 16.85 22.95
N ASP A 300 3.07 16.33 24.17
CA ASP A 300 4.37 16.34 24.83
C ASP A 300 5.45 15.55 24.10
N ASP A 301 5.07 14.42 23.48
CA ASP A 301 5.97 13.55 22.69
C ASP A 301 6.47 14.20 21.39
N MET A 302 5.78 15.20 20.84
CA MET A 302 6.22 15.91 19.64
C MET A 302 7.16 17.09 19.92
N LYS A 303 7.24 17.60 21.14
CA LYS A 303 8.04 18.80 21.49
C LYS A 303 9.52 18.63 21.16
N SER A 304 10.08 17.46 21.43
CA SER A 304 11.49 17.17 21.14
C SER A 304 11.77 17.21 19.63
N TYR A 305 10.84 16.75 18.80
CA TYR A 305 10.93 16.78 17.35
C TYR A 305 10.74 18.21 16.82
N LEU A 306 9.77 18.95 17.34
CA LEU A 306 9.58 20.38 17.01
C LEU A 306 10.83 21.21 17.34
N LYS A 307 11.48 20.94 18.47
CA LYS A 307 12.73 21.59 18.83
C LYS A 307 13.84 21.34 17.78
N LYS A 308 14.00 20.08 17.32
CA LYS A 308 14.94 19.74 16.25
C LYS A 308 14.61 20.48 14.95
N HIS A 309 13.32 20.54 14.58
CA HIS A 309 12.85 21.23 13.39
C HIS A 309 13.11 22.75 13.48
N ARG A 310 12.83 23.38 14.62
CA ARG A 310 13.13 24.80 14.87
C ARG A 310 14.61 25.12 14.78
N SER A 311 15.49 24.28 15.31
CA SER A 311 16.94 24.49 15.18
C SER A 311 17.34 24.65 13.71
N LYS A 312 16.85 23.77 12.84
CA LYS A 312 17.11 23.86 11.40
C LYS A 312 16.42 25.04 10.72
N PHE A 313 15.21 25.38 11.17
CA PHE A 313 14.53 26.58 10.72
C PHE A 313 15.41 27.81 10.97
N PHE A 314 15.98 27.98 12.16
CA PHE A 314 16.83 29.12 12.49
C PHE A 314 18.20 29.09 11.79
N GLU A 315 18.74 27.92 11.45
CA GLU A 315 19.96 27.79 10.65
C GLU A 315 19.77 28.22 9.19
N LYS A 316 18.57 28.06 8.64
CA LYS A 316 18.25 28.33 7.23
C LYS A 316 17.65 29.71 6.98
N ASN A 317 17.22 30.46 8.01
CA ASN A 317 16.52 31.74 7.93
C ASN A 317 17.16 32.81 8.80
#